data_2a4c25faa038d62fd50936fca2c6d4f7
#
_entry.id   2a4c25faa038d62fd50936fca2c6d4f7
#
_cell.length_a   1.000
_cell.length_b   1.000
_cell.length_c   1.000
_cell.angle_alpha   90.00
_cell.angle_beta   90.00
_cell.angle_gamma   90.00
#
_symmetry.space_group_name_H-M   'P 1'
#
loop_
_entity.id
_entity.type
_entity.pdbx_description
1 polymer ?
#
loop_
_entity_poly.entity_id
_entity_poly.type
_entity_poly.pdbx_seq_one_letter_code
_entity_poly.pdbx_strand_id
1 'polypeptide(L)'
;MKAKKLMTTVLAASAVFAVSVNAMAAGSITNAVDTNNVSATQTTRKIVGEKEVLSTETVGVKLENVEADTFEKDIQREVDILNDCDAETTLQVAFEGVYGADKVPVINVYDEDVNIVEEAILKDYKFLSRVMNLTIDGEPTEEEPVEVTFTVNNLTDKIEPFILHHCEEHGWEILATEAVEGSDNQITASFHSAGGPVAVVYRELPEEDGETDTDVVAP
;
A
#
# COMPACT_ATOMS: atom_id res chain seq x y z
N MET A 1 57.92 44.72 5.26
CA MET A 1 57.43 43.54 4.47
C MET A 1 55.91 43.46 4.68
N LYS A 2 55.15 43.76 3.62
CA LYS A 2 53.68 43.77 3.69
C LYS A 2 53.16 42.47 3.09
N ALA A 3 52.56 41.58 3.94
CA ALA A 3 51.93 40.36 3.50
C ALA A 3 50.56 40.69 2.85
N LYS A 4 50.42 40.37 1.58
CA LYS A 4 49.15 40.45 0.84
C LYS A 4 48.35 39.20 1.16
N LYS A 5 47.19 39.37 1.81
CA LYS A 5 46.20 38.30 1.95
C LYS A 5 45.50 38.11 0.59
N LEU A 6 45.65 36.94 -0.02
CA LEU A 6 44.79 36.50 -1.10
C LEU A 6 43.46 36.05 -0.50
N MET A 7 42.39 36.73 -0.85
CA MET A 7 41.03 36.27 -0.64
C MET A 7 40.65 35.33 -1.81
N THR A 8 40.56 34.05 -1.52
CA THR A 8 40.01 33.05 -2.47
C THR A 8 38.50 33.06 -2.31
N THR A 9 37.85 33.66 -3.28
CA THR A 9 36.38 33.62 -3.38
C THR A 9 35.98 32.26 -3.94
N VAL A 10 35.47 31.39 -3.10
CA VAL A 10 34.85 30.15 -3.55
C VAL A 10 33.44 30.47 -4.07
N LEU A 11 33.28 30.47 -5.38
CA LEU A 11 31.97 30.46 -6.02
C LEU A 11 31.39 29.07 -5.83
N ALA A 12 30.46 28.93 -4.89
CA ALA A 12 29.58 27.77 -4.83
C ALA A 12 28.58 27.88 -5.98
N ALA A 13 28.87 27.19 -7.07
CA ALA A 13 27.89 26.95 -8.13
C ALA A 13 26.84 25.96 -7.55
N SER A 14 25.72 26.49 -7.08
CA SER A 14 24.56 25.72 -6.81
C SER A 14 23.98 25.18 -8.11
N ALA A 15 24.38 23.99 -8.52
CA ALA A 15 23.68 23.24 -9.55
C ALA A 15 22.30 22.88 -8.97
N VAL A 16 21.31 23.67 -9.35
CA VAL A 16 19.91 23.27 -9.20
C VAL A 16 19.71 22.16 -10.22
N PHE A 17 19.89 20.93 -9.78
CA PHE A 17 19.34 19.78 -10.50
C PHE A 17 17.82 19.94 -10.41
N ALA A 18 17.24 20.47 -11.49
CA ALA A 18 15.83 20.24 -11.75
C ALA A 18 15.70 18.73 -11.99
N VAL A 19 15.46 18.00 -10.91
CA VAL A 19 14.91 16.66 -11.00
C VAL A 19 13.59 16.87 -11.71
N SER A 20 13.55 16.58 -13.00
CA SER A 20 12.30 16.37 -13.70
C SER A 20 11.71 15.11 -13.08
N VAL A 21 10.99 15.28 -11.96
CA VAL A 21 10.01 14.30 -11.55
C VAL A 21 9.14 14.18 -12.79
N ASN A 22 9.34 13.11 -13.57
CA ASN A 22 8.29 12.65 -14.43
C ASN A 22 7.16 12.35 -13.44
N ALA A 23 6.29 13.35 -13.25
CA ALA A 23 5.00 13.09 -12.63
C ALA A 23 4.41 12.00 -13.52
N MET A 24 4.59 10.75 -13.10
CA MET A 24 3.76 9.68 -13.59
C MET A 24 2.39 10.21 -13.29
N ALA A 25 1.64 10.58 -14.33
CA ALA A 25 0.26 10.94 -14.17
C ALA A 25 -0.34 9.76 -13.39
N ALA A 26 -0.46 9.93 -12.08
CA ALA A 26 -1.16 8.97 -11.27
C ALA A 26 -2.51 8.84 -11.96
N GLY A 27 -2.72 7.69 -12.59
CA GLY A 27 -4.00 7.43 -13.26
C GLY A 27 -5.05 7.71 -12.22
N SER A 28 -6.19 8.23 -12.64
CA SER A 28 -7.25 8.60 -11.71
C SER A 28 -7.42 7.49 -10.65
N ILE A 29 -7.20 7.81 -9.37
CA ILE A 29 -7.39 6.87 -8.25
C ILE A 29 -8.81 6.25 -8.26
N THR A 30 -9.74 6.86 -8.97
CA THR A 30 -11.14 6.43 -9.08
C THR A 30 -11.31 5.09 -9.80
N ASN A 31 -10.42 4.72 -10.72
CA ASN A 31 -10.52 3.50 -11.54
C ASN A 31 -9.25 2.65 -11.45
N ALA A 32 -8.46 2.81 -10.41
CA ALA A 32 -7.21 2.06 -10.25
C ALA A 32 -7.45 0.57 -10.01
N VAL A 33 -8.53 0.21 -9.31
CA VAL A 33 -8.91 -1.17 -9.02
C VAL A 33 -10.16 -1.55 -9.82
N ASP A 34 -10.12 -2.72 -10.45
CA ASP A 34 -11.28 -3.31 -11.14
C ASP A 34 -12.17 -4.04 -10.12
N THR A 35 -13.26 -3.40 -9.72
CA THR A 35 -14.22 -3.95 -8.74
C THR A 35 -14.97 -5.19 -9.24
N ASN A 36 -14.96 -5.46 -10.55
CA ASN A 36 -15.60 -6.65 -11.13
C ASN A 36 -14.65 -7.84 -11.25
N ASN A 37 -13.36 -7.65 -10.98
CA ASN A 37 -12.35 -8.69 -11.14
C ASN A 37 -11.56 -8.85 -9.84
N VAL A 38 -12.25 -9.32 -8.82
CA VAL A 38 -11.73 -9.69 -7.52
C VAL A 38 -12.06 -11.16 -7.26
N SER A 39 -11.15 -11.90 -6.67
CA SER A 39 -11.34 -13.30 -6.28
C SER A 39 -10.74 -13.58 -4.93
N ALA A 40 -11.25 -14.61 -4.25
CA ALA A 40 -10.74 -14.99 -2.95
C ALA A 40 -10.63 -16.51 -2.80
N THR A 41 -9.61 -16.94 -2.08
CA THR A 41 -9.38 -18.32 -1.69
C THR A 41 -9.07 -18.40 -0.21
N GLN A 42 -9.50 -19.49 0.43
CA GLN A 42 -9.17 -19.79 1.82
C GLN A 42 -8.52 -21.16 1.90
N THR A 43 -7.36 -21.21 2.55
CA THR A 43 -6.67 -22.46 2.83
C THR A 43 -6.92 -22.84 4.28
N THR A 44 -7.64 -23.95 4.49
CA THR A 44 -7.93 -24.50 5.82
C THR A 44 -7.03 -25.69 6.12
N ARG A 45 -6.63 -25.82 7.40
CA ARG A 45 -5.81 -26.94 7.90
C ARG A 45 -6.71 -27.93 8.63
N LYS A 46 -6.73 -29.18 8.18
CA LYS A 46 -7.46 -30.28 8.86
C LYS A 46 -6.50 -31.37 9.25
N ILE A 47 -6.61 -31.84 10.50
CA ILE A 47 -5.88 -33.02 10.96
C ILE A 47 -6.74 -34.24 10.67
N VAL A 48 -6.26 -35.12 9.78
CA VAL A 48 -6.89 -36.39 9.45
C VAL A 48 -5.98 -37.51 9.93
N GLY A 49 -6.29 -38.07 11.08
CA GLY A 49 -5.42 -39.01 11.80
C GLY A 49 -4.18 -38.28 12.36
N GLU A 50 -2.98 -38.68 11.90
CA GLU A 50 -1.70 -38.04 12.28
C GLU A 50 -1.15 -37.13 11.18
N LYS A 51 -1.93 -36.88 10.13
CA LYS A 51 -1.48 -36.06 8.98
C LYS A 51 -2.27 -34.76 8.93
N GLU A 52 -1.54 -33.68 8.72
CA GLU A 52 -2.09 -32.39 8.33
C GLU A 52 -2.45 -32.44 6.84
N VAL A 53 -3.67 -32.00 6.53
CA VAL A 53 -4.17 -31.89 5.15
C VAL A 53 -4.60 -30.45 4.94
N LEU A 54 -4.00 -29.80 3.94
CA LEU A 54 -4.42 -28.48 3.49
C LEU A 54 -5.51 -28.63 2.44
N SER A 55 -6.55 -27.82 2.56
CA SER A 55 -7.64 -27.71 1.58
C SER A 55 -7.85 -26.25 1.23
N THR A 56 -7.67 -25.90 -0.06
CA THR A 56 -7.95 -24.57 -0.56
C THR A 56 -9.31 -24.57 -1.26
N GLU A 57 -10.16 -23.63 -0.85
CA GLU A 57 -11.50 -23.46 -1.39
C GLU A 57 -11.67 -22.03 -1.91
N THR A 58 -12.47 -21.85 -2.98
CA THR A 58 -12.86 -20.52 -3.44
C THR A 58 -13.91 -19.96 -2.49
N VAL A 59 -13.71 -18.73 -2.05
CA VAL A 59 -14.62 -18.00 -1.15
C VAL A 59 -15.30 -16.90 -1.95
N GLY A 60 -16.58 -16.62 -1.66
CA GLY A 60 -17.28 -15.49 -2.26
C GLY A 60 -16.65 -14.17 -1.78
N VAL A 61 -16.42 -13.26 -2.72
CA VAL A 61 -15.88 -11.94 -2.43
C VAL A 61 -16.58 -10.89 -3.29
N LYS A 62 -16.77 -9.70 -2.72
CA LYS A 62 -17.38 -8.57 -3.40
C LYS A 62 -16.61 -7.31 -3.04
N LEU A 63 -16.30 -6.51 -4.04
CA LEU A 63 -15.65 -5.21 -3.90
C LEU A 63 -16.53 -4.15 -4.53
N GLU A 64 -16.90 -3.12 -3.77
CA GLU A 64 -17.83 -2.08 -4.21
C GLU A 64 -17.30 -0.69 -3.87
N ASN A 65 -17.72 0.28 -4.66
CA ASN A 65 -17.51 1.68 -4.29
C ASN A 65 -18.32 2.00 -3.03
N VAL A 66 -17.75 2.83 -2.16
CA VAL A 66 -18.42 3.30 -0.95
C VAL A 66 -19.52 4.29 -1.33
N GLU A 67 -20.72 4.04 -0.83
CA GLU A 67 -21.86 4.94 -0.89
C GLU A 67 -22.08 5.62 0.48
N ALA A 68 -22.93 6.62 0.54
CA ALA A 68 -23.36 7.17 1.81
C ALA A 68 -24.03 6.07 2.65
N ASP A 69 -23.69 6.01 3.91
CA ASP A 69 -24.22 5.02 4.87
C ASP A 69 -23.79 3.54 4.59
N THR A 70 -22.67 3.31 3.87
CA THR A 70 -22.11 1.97 3.68
C THR A 70 -21.58 1.40 5.00
N PHE A 71 -20.96 2.25 5.82
CA PHE A 71 -20.36 1.88 7.10
C PHE A 71 -21.06 2.56 8.28
N GLU A 72 -20.72 2.17 9.49
CA GLU A 72 -21.11 2.90 10.70
C GLU A 72 -20.57 4.34 10.63
N LYS A 73 -21.27 5.27 11.31
CA LYS A 73 -21.03 6.73 11.14
C LYS A 73 -19.61 7.19 11.36
N ASP A 74 -18.91 6.59 12.34
CA ASP A 74 -17.54 6.99 12.65
C ASP A 74 -16.59 6.52 11.54
N ILE A 75 -16.72 5.28 11.09
CA ILE A 75 -15.95 4.72 9.98
C ILE A 75 -16.31 5.40 8.66
N GLN A 76 -17.60 5.65 8.40
CA GLN A 76 -18.02 6.38 7.20
C GLN A 76 -17.36 7.75 7.12
N ARG A 77 -17.33 8.51 8.23
CA ARG A 77 -16.66 9.81 8.29
C ARG A 77 -15.16 9.71 7.99
N GLU A 78 -14.48 8.70 8.50
CA GLU A 78 -13.07 8.46 8.22
C GLU A 78 -12.85 8.18 6.73
N VAL A 79 -13.64 7.26 6.17
CA VAL A 79 -13.60 6.89 4.75
C VAL A 79 -13.92 8.09 3.84
N ASP A 80 -14.89 8.91 4.19
CA ASP A 80 -15.22 10.11 3.42
C ASP A 80 -14.03 11.07 3.35
N ILE A 81 -13.35 11.31 4.48
CA ILE A 81 -12.13 12.15 4.54
C ILE A 81 -10.99 11.54 3.69
N LEU A 82 -10.75 10.22 3.82
CA LEU A 82 -9.72 9.54 3.03
C LEU A 82 -10.03 9.58 1.53
N ASN A 83 -11.29 9.48 1.15
CA ASN A 83 -11.72 9.55 -0.25
C ASN A 83 -11.72 10.97 -0.85
N ASP A 84 -11.64 12.00 -0.01
CA ASP A 84 -11.44 13.39 -0.46
C ASP A 84 -9.95 13.71 -0.73
N CYS A 85 -9.02 12.83 -0.36
CA CYS A 85 -7.61 12.98 -0.64
C CYS A 85 -7.29 12.75 -2.13
N ASP A 86 -6.25 13.43 -2.62
CA ASP A 86 -5.72 13.18 -3.96
C ASP A 86 -4.61 12.11 -3.94
N ALA A 87 -4.17 11.68 -5.13
CA ALA A 87 -3.16 10.63 -5.29
C ALA A 87 -1.75 11.03 -4.76
N GLU A 88 -1.48 12.31 -4.57
CA GLU A 88 -0.21 12.80 -4.04
C GLU A 88 -0.24 12.93 -2.51
N THR A 89 -1.41 12.79 -1.90
CA THR A 89 -1.58 12.87 -0.44
C THR A 89 -0.96 11.62 0.20
N THR A 90 -0.03 11.84 1.14
CA THR A 90 0.53 10.73 1.92
C THR A 90 -0.47 10.24 2.97
N LEU A 91 -0.37 8.97 3.39
CA LEU A 91 -1.22 8.46 4.47
C LEU A 91 -1.07 9.29 5.77
N GLN A 92 0.13 9.83 6.05
CA GLN A 92 0.34 10.71 7.19
C GLN A 92 -0.60 11.91 7.15
N VAL A 93 -0.65 12.64 6.03
CA VAL A 93 -1.50 13.83 5.88
C VAL A 93 -2.99 13.45 5.91
N ALA A 94 -3.36 12.35 5.28
CA ALA A 94 -4.73 11.85 5.25
C ALA A 94 -5.23 11.51 6.66
N PHE A 95 -4.45 10.76 7.44
CA PHE A 95 -4.80 10.40 8.82
C PHE A 95 -4.73 11.56 9.80
N GLU A 96 -3.86 12.54 9.57
CA GLU A 96 -3.91 13.81 10.30
C GLU A 96 -5.23 14.56 10.05
N GLY A 97 -5.79 14.47 8.85
CA GLY A 97 -7.11 14.98 8.52
C GLY A 97 -8.25 14.27 9.28
N VAL A 98 -8.12 12.96 9.45
CA VAL A 98 -9.11 12.13 10.17
C VAL A 98 -9.08 12.36 11.68
N TYR A 99 -7.89 12.26 12.28
CA TYR A 99 -7.71 12.20 13.74
C TYR A 99 -7.14 13.46 14.36
N GLY A 100 -6.52 14.34 13.56
CA GLY A 100 -5.67 15.45 13.99
C GLY A 100 -4.22 15.01 14.21
N ALA A 101 -3.28 15.93 13.97
CA ALA A 101 -1.84 15.65 13.91
C ALA A 101 -1.26 14.92 15.14
N ASP A 102 -1.78 15.21 16.35
CA ASP A 102 -1.28 14.61 17.60
C ASP A 102 -1.96 13.28 17.96
N LYS A 103 -2.88 12.78 17.12
CA LYS A 103 -3.73 11.62 17.44
C LYS A 103 -3.76 10.56 16.34
N VAL A 104 -2.89 10.66 15.34
CA VAL A 104 -2.75 9.63 14.33
C VAL A 104 -2.41 8.31 15.01
N PRO A 105 -3.19 7.24 14.78
CA PRO A 105 -2.92 5.94 15.39
C PRO A 105 -1.63 5.34 14.84
N VAL A 106 -1.02 4.46 15.62
CA VAL A 106 0.02 3.57 15.08
C VAL A 106 -0.67 2.58 14.16
N ILE A 107 -0.16 2.46 12.93
CA ILE A 107 -0.66 1.52 11.93
C ILE A 107 0.43 0.46 11.72
N ASN A 108 0.08 -0.81 11.90
CA ASN A 108 0.99 -1.91 11.72
C ASN A 108 0.94 -2.43 10.27
N VAL A 109 2.07 -2.95 9.81
CA VAL A 109 2.18 -3.70 8.56
C VAL A 109 2.18 -5.19 8.88
N TYR A 110 1.32 -5.94 8.20
CA TYR A 110 1.20 -7.39 8.32
C TYR A 110 1.74 -8.06 7.07
N ASP A 111 2.44 -9.18 7.24
CA ASP A 111 2.89 -10.05 6.14
C ASP A 111 1.78 -10.98 5.62
N GLU A 112 2.14 -11.88 4.69
CA GLU A 112 1.23 -12.89 4.13
C GLU A 112 0.71 -13.90 5.16
N ASP A 113 1.47 -14.15 6.22
CA ASP A 113 1.11 -15.04 7.34
C ASP A 113 0.36 -14.29 8.46
N VAL A 114 -0.05 -13.03 8.22
CA VAL A 114 -0.77 -12.16 9.17
C VAL A 114 0.05 -11.85 10.44
N ASN A 115 1.37 -11.81 10.33
CA ASN A 115 2.23 -11.37 11.45
C ASN A 115 2.56 -9.88 11.30
N ILE A 116 2.62 -9.16 12.43
CA ILE A 116 3.11 -7.78 12.43
C ILE A 116 4.62 -7.81 12.16
N VAL A 117 5.04 -7.15 11.06
CA VAL A 117 6.45 -7.06 10.66
C VAL A 117 7.07 -5.71 11.00
N GLU A 118 6.31 -4.62 10.93
CA GLU A 118 6.78 -3.28 11.26
C GLU A 118 5.62 -2.32 11.61
N GLU A 119 5.95 -1.17 12.21
CA GLU A 119 5.05 -0.02 12.28
C GLU A 119 5.21 0.81 11.01
N ALA A 120 4.10 1.16 10.36
CA ALA A 120 4.12 1.89 9.10
C ALA A 120 4.66 3.32 9.25
N ILE A 121 5.60 3.70 8.40
CA ILE A 121 6.05 5.09 8.26
C ILE A 121 5.10 5.79 7.28
N LEU A 122 3.96 6.28 7.78
CA LEU A 122 2.82 6.75 6.97
C LEU A 122 3.15 7.80 5.91
N LYS A 123 4.21 8.59 6.11
CA LYS A 123 4.66 9.59 5.12
C LYS A 123 5.23 8.96 3.84
N ASP A 124 5.60 7.67 3.88
CA ASP A 124 6.19 6.97 2.75
C ASP A 124 5.12 6.28 1.89
N TYR A 125 3.87 6.24 2.35
CA TYR A 125 2.74 5.64 1.65
C TYR A 125 1.83 6.70 1.02
N LYS A 126 1.32 6.40 -0.19
CA LYS A 126 0.35 7.20 -0.93
C LYS A 126 -0.81 6.32 -1.41
N PHE A 127 -1.95 6.94 -1.72
CA PHE A 127 -3.09 6.23 -2.29
C PHE A 127 -2.88 5.90 -3.77
N LEU A 128 -3.08 4.64 -4.13
CA LEU A 128 -3.21 4.22 -5.52
C LEU A 128 -4.69 4.10 -5.92
N SER A 129 -5.59 3.80 -4.97
CA SER A 129 -7.03 3.76 -5.18
C SER A 129 -7.79 4.56 -4.13
N ARG A 130 -9.08 4.79 -4.39
CA ARG A 130 -10.03 5.20 -3.35
C ARG A 130 -10.25 4.07 -2.35
N VAL A 131 -10.74 4.42 -1.17
CA VAL A 131 -11.28 3.43 -0.22
C VAL A 131 -12.58 2.87 -0.79
N MET A 132 -12.67 1.55 -0.81
CA MET A 132 -13.79 0.75 -1.29
C MET A 132 -14.34 -0.11 -0.15
N ASN A 133 -15.48 -0.75 -0.35
CA ASN A 133 -16.04 -1.71 0.57
C ASN A 133 -15.75 -3.14 0.08
N LEU A 134 -14.99 -3.91 0.86
CA LEU A 134 -14.74 -5.32 0.65
C LEU A 134 -15.70 -6.14 1.52
N THR A 135 -16.30 -7.16 0.96
CA THR A 135 -17.06 -8.18 1.70
C THR A 135 -16.53 -9.56 1.33
N ILE A 136 -16.26 -10.39 2.33
CA ILE A 136 -15.76 -11.76 2.17
C ILE A 136 -16.82 -12.71 2.77
N ASP A 137 -17.32 -13.65 1.95
CA ASP A 137 -18.25 -14.68 2.39
C ASP A 137 -17.46 -15.78 3.11
N GLY A 138 -17.19 -15.59 4.40
CA GLY A 138 -16.40 -16.52 5.19
C GLY A 138 -16.16 -15.99 6.60
N GLU A 139 -15.43 -16.75 7.37
CA GLU A 139 -14.99 -16.37 8.71
C GLU A 139 -13.45 -16.41 8.77
N PRO A 140 -12.77 -15.48 8.08
CA PRO A 140 -11.31 -15.42 8.11
C PRO A 140 -10.84 -15.12 9.54
N THR A 141 -9.69 -15.70 9.89
CA THR A 141 -9.02 -15.50 11.17
C THR A 141 -7.51 -15.35 10.93
N GLU A 142 -6.75 -14.95 11.94
CA GLU A 142 -5.28 -14.92 11.85
C GLU A 142 -4.67 -16.30 11.56
N GLU A 143 -5.30 -17.39 12.04
CA GLU A 143 -4.82 -18.75 11.81
C GLU A 143 -5.26 -19.32 10.44
N GLU A 144 -6.42 -18.88 9.94
CA GLU A 144 -6.99 -19.29 8.65
C GLU A 144 -7.44 -18.04 7.85
N PRO A 145 -6.49 -17.23 7.34
CA PRO A 145 -6.82 -16.03 6.58
C PRO A 145 -7.43 -16.38 5.22
N VAL A 146 -8.08 -15.40 4.64
CA VAL A 146 -8.55 -15.45 3.25
C VAL A 146 -7.62 -14.62 2.38
N GLU A 147 -7.07 -15.24 1.36
CA GLU A 147 -6.28 -14.56 0.32
C GLU A 147 -7.22 -13.92 -0.69
N VAL A 148 -7.15 -12.60 -0.82
CA VAL A 148 -7.94 -11.83 -1.80
C VAL A 148 -7.03 -11.31 -2.89
N THR A 149 -7.36 -11.63 -4.14
CA THR A 149 -6.65 -11.14 -5.32
C THR A 149 -7.40 -9.95 -5.93
N PHE A 150 -6.67 -8.85 -6.11
CA PHE A 150 -7.16 -7.61 -6.72
C PHE A 150 -6.54 -7.41 -8.09
N THR A 151 -7.32 -6.91 -9.04
CA THR A 151 -6.79 -6.41 -10.31
C THR A 151 -6.62 -4.90 -10.23
N VAL A 152 -5.38 -4.43 -10.37
CA VAL A 152 -4.96 -3.04 -10.17
C VAL A 152 -4.35 -2.50 -11.46
N ASN A 153 -5.03 -1.55 -12.11
CA ASN A 153 -4.67 -1.08 -13.45
C ASN A 153 -3.43 -0.17 -13.50
N ASN A 154 -3.03 0.40 -12.37
CA ASN A 154 -1.96 1.40 -12.29
C ASN A 154 -0.66 0.86 -11.67
N LEU A 155 -0.50 -0.46 -11.59
CA LEU A 155 0.74 -1.06 -11.11
C LEU A 155 1.90 -0.76 -12.07
N THR A 156 3.05 -0.48 -11.50
CA THR A 156 4.31 -0.29 -12.22
C THR A 156 5.44 -0.95 -11.44
N ASP A 157 6.56 -1.19 -12.10
CA ASP A 157 7.80 -1.72 -11.51
C ASP A 157 8.54 -0.74 -10.57
N LYS A 158 8.02 0.49 -10.44
CA LYS A 158 8.61 1.54 -9.58
C LYS A 158 7.93 1.68 -8.23
N ILE A 159 6.86 0.94 -8.00
CA ILE A 159 6.09 1.02 -6.77
C ILE A 159 5.94 -0.36 -6.14
N GLU A 160 5.88 -0.38 -4.82
CA GLU A 160 5.53 -1.52 -4.01
C GLU A 160 4.10 -1.32 -3.49
N PRO A 161 3.14 -2.12 -3.95
CA PRO A 161 1.74 -1.99 -3.52
C PRO A 161 1.50 -2.66 -2.17
N PHE A 162 0.49 -2.16 -1.46
CA PHE A 162 -0.03 -2.69 -0.19
C PHE A 162 -1.55 -2.50 -0.16
N ILE A 163 -2.23 -3.17 0.75
CA ILE A 163 -3.63 -2.91 1.06
C ILE A 163 -3.73 -2.16 2.39
N LEU A 164 -4.30 -0.97 2.38
CA LEU A 164 -4.80 -0.31 3.58
C LEU A 164 -6.17 -0.90 3.89
N HIS A 165 -6.36 -1.43 5.09
CA HIS A 165 -7.59 -2.09 5.53
C HIS A 165 -8.03 -1.58 6.90
N HIS A 166 -9.33 -1.51 7.14
CA HIS A 166 -9.88 -1.27 8.48
C HIS A 166 -10.48 -2.55 9.03
N CYS A 167 -9.76 -3.18 9.95
CA CYS A 167 -10.20 -4.32 10.72
C CYS A 167 -11.03 -3.89 11.94
N GLU A 168 -12.11 -4.60 12.27
CA GLU A 168 -12.92 -4.28 13.46
C GLU A 168 -12.15 -4.41 14.77
N GLU A 169 -11.17 -5.32 14.85
CA GLU A 169 -10.40 -5.58 16.07
C GLU A 169 -9.18 -4.67 16.21
N HIS A 170 -8.51 -4.35 15.08
CA HIS A 170 -7.22 -3.65 15.10
C HIS A 170 -7.32 -2.19 14.63
N GLY A 171 -8.44 -1.78 14.03
CA GLY A 171 -8.57 -0.50 13.34
C GLY A 171 -7.85 -0.51 11.98
N TRP A 172 -7.26 0.61 11.59
CA TRP A 172 -6.51 0.68 10.34
C TRP A 172 -5.19 -0.08 10.40
N GLU A 173 -4.94 -0.86 9.37
CA GLU A 173 -3.75 -1.69 9.19
C GLU A 173 -3.31 -1.68 7.73
N ILE A 174 -2.06 -2.08 7.48
CA ILE A 174 -1.50 -2.24 6.14
C ILE A 174 -1.14 -3.72 5.97
N LEU A 175 -1.66 -4.32 4.91
CA LEU A 175 -1.38 -5.70 4.53
C LEU A 175 -0.36 -5.69 3.39
N ALA A 176 0.73 -6.43 3.54
CA ALA A 176 1.66 -6.68 2.45
C ALA A 176 0.96 -7.43 1.32
N THR A 177 1.46 -7.25 0.10
CA THR A 177 0.89 -7.92 -1.07
C THR A 177 1.94 -8.71 -1.81
N GLU A 178 1.50 -9.76 -2.46
CA GLU A 178 2.29 -10.55 -3.39
C GLU A 178 1.80 -10.35 -4.82
N ALA A 179 2.74 -10.29 -5.78
CA ALA A 179 2.40 -10.28 -7.18
C ALA A 179 1.90 -11.67 -7.63
N VAL A 180 0.83 -11.70 -8.40
CA VAL A 180 0.32 -12.97 -8.95
C VAL A 180 1.19 -13.43 -10.11
N GLU A 181 1.73 -14.64 -10.03
CA GLU A 181 2.57 -15.20 -11.09
C GLU A 181 1.84 -15.21 -12.46
N GLY A 182 2.49 -14.64 -13.46
CA GLY A 182 1.96 -14.54 -14.82
C GLY A 182 0.97 -13.41 -15.04
N SER A 183 0.81 -12.50 -14.08
CA SER A 183 0.00 -11.29 -14.22
C SER A 183 0.82 -10.06 -13.87
N ASP A 184 0.73 -9.02 -14.70
CA ASP A 184 1.43 -7.74 -14.47
C ASP A 184 0.58 -6.74 -13.68
N ASN A 185 -0.68 -7.08 -13.38
CA ASN A 185 -1.63 -6.16 -12.75
C ASN A 185 -2.49 -6.79 -11.65
N GLN A 186 -2.08 -7.93 -11.11
CA GLN A 186 -2.76 -8.56 -10.00
C GLN A 186 -1.86 -8.66 -8.77
N ILE A 187 -2.46 -8.39 -7.61
CA ILE A 187 -1.83 -8.52 -6.31
C ILE A 187 -2.75 -9.32 -5.39
N THR A 188 -2.17 -10.08 -4.48
CA THR A 188 -2.89 -10.84 -3.45
C THR A 188 -2.49 -10.34 -2.07
N ALA A 189 -3.45 -10.25 -1.16
CA ALA A 189 -3.24 -9.96 0.25
C ALA A 189 -4.03 -10.90 1.14
N SER A 190 -3.53 -11.20 2.33
CA SER A 190 -4.16 -12.06 3.33
C SER A 190 -5.01 -11.26 4.30
N PHE A 191 -6.30 -11.59 4.39
CA PHE A 191 -7.27 -10.95 5.27
C PHE A 191 -7.64 -11.89 6.42
N HIS A 192 -7.59 -11.39 7.64
CA HIS A 192 -8.01 -12.09 8.86
C HIS A 192 -9.37 -11.61 9.41
N SER A 193 -10.07 -10.76 8.65
CA SER A 193 -11.42 -10.28 8.96
C SER A 193 -12.33 -10.34 7.73
N ALA A 194 -13.63 -10.35 7.93
CA ALA A 194 -14.64 -10.60 6.89
C ALA A 194 -14.84 -9.43 5.90
N GLY A 195 -13.89 -8.51 5.83
CA GLY A 195 -13.91 -7.36 4.93
C GLY A 195 -14.01 -6.03 5.68
N GLY A 196 -14.56 -5.01 5.01
CA GLY A 196 -14.61 -3.64 5.51
C GLY A 196 -13.99 -2.64 4.53
N PRO A 197 -13.64 -1.43 5.00
CA PRO A 197 -12.95 -0.45 4.17
C PRO A 197 -11.58 -0.94 3.71
N VAL A 198 -11.32 -0.88 2.40
CA VAL A 198 -10.01 -1.23 1.80
C VAL A 198 -9.59 -0.21 0.75
N ALA A 199 -8.30 0.05 0.64
CA ALA A 199 -7.71 0.81 -0.45
C ALA A 199 -6.38 0.19 -0.87
N VAL A 200 -6.01 0.31 -2.14
CA VAL A 200 -4.64 0.05 -2.57
C VAL A 200 -3.82 1.29 -2.28
N VAL A 201 -2.74 1.12 -1.57
CA VAL A 201 -1.73 2.13 -1.28
C VAL A 201 -0.36 1.66 -1.78
N TYR A 202 0.63 2.52 -1.87
CA TYR A 202 1.94 2.15 -2.38
C TYR A 202 3.08 2.92 -1.70
N ARG A 203 4.26 2.34 -1.73
CA ARG A 203 5.56 2.97 -1.50
C ARG A 203 6.30 3.11 -2.83
N GLU A 204 7.03 4.19 -3.02
CA GLU A 204 7.97 4.31 -4.14
C GLU A 204 9.22 3.45 -3.84
N LEU A 205 9.60 2.62 -4.81
CA LEU A 205 10.85 1.88 -4.70
C LEU A 205 12.05 2.84 -4.89
N PRO A 206 13.17 2.62 -4.17
CA PRO A 206 14.39 3.39 -4.40
C PRO A 206 14.81 3.28 -5.88
N GLU A 207 15.16 4.41 -6.51
CA GLU A 207 15.79 4.34 -7.83
C GLU A 207 17.09 3.53 -7.68
N GLU A 208 17.24 2.46 -8.45
CA GLU A 208 18.52 1.77 -8.56
C GLU A 208 19.50 2.78 -9.19
N ASP A 209 20.41 3.31 -8.37
CA ASP A 209 21.53 4.10 -8.86
C ASP A 209 22.30 3.24 -9.86
N GLY A 210 22.08 3.48 -11.16
CA GLY A 210 22.77 2.78 -12.22
C GLY A 210 24.26 2.84 -11.95
N GLU A 211 24.89 1.72 -11.63
CA GLU A 211 26.33 1.59 -11.59
C GLU A 211 26.87 2.10 -12.92
N THR A 212 27.38 3.33 -12.90
CA THR A 212 28.23 3.83 -13.98
C THR A 212 29.50 3.01 -13.89
N ASP A 213 29.52 1.91 -14.63
CA ASP A 213 30.73 1.13 -14.93
C ASP A 213 31.68 2.10 -15.70
N THR A 214 32.44 2.88 -14.92
CA THR A 214 33.56 3.65 -15.46
C THR A 214 34.66 2.64 -15.75
N ASP A 215 34.60 2.04 -16.93
CA ASP A 215 35.70 1.32 -17.56
C ASP A 215 36.89 2.27 -17.64
N VAL A 216 37.73 2.24 -16.59
CA VAL A 216 39.03 2.95 -16.60
C VAL A 216 39.94 2.17 -17.52
N VAL A 217 39.90 2.54 -18.77
CA VAL A 217 40.96 2.16 -19.73
C VAL A 217 42.26 2.85 -19.28
N ALA A 218 43.11 2.08 -18.62
CA ALA A 218 44.48 2.50 -18.32
C ALA A 218 45.34 2.45 -19.60
N PRO A 219 46.30 3.39 -19.76
CA PRO A 219 47.16 3.52 -20.94
C PRO A 219 48.20 2.40 -21.07
#